data_5a0dafb405aeaec07072915816ce34e9
#
_entry.id   5a0dafb405aeaec07072915816ce34e9
#
_cell.length_a   1.000
_cell.length_b   1.000
_cell.length_c   1.000
_cell.angle_alpha   90.00
_cell.angle_beta   90.00
_cell.angle_gamma   90.00
#
_symmetry.space_group_name_H-M   'P 1'
#
loop_
_entity.id
_entity.type
_entity.pdbx_description
1 polymer ?
#
loop_
_entity_poly.entity_id
_entity_poly.type
_entity_poly.pdbx_seq_one_letter_code
_entity_poly.pdbx_strand_id
1 'polypeptide(L)'
;MRKKRVVSGARTWQIERMTTESISLNARSAAYDRMADALEQLGETWREWPDLQSCAHAVGLSPSHFQREFTRWAGISPKQYQASLAHAESGDLLRQGASVLDVTYEIGMSSPSRLHDLFIAHEGLSPGEAKQGGADAKLTIGKAATPFGTGVFLSSARGLCGLGFANEAAGPKTGFVHPGYSEASVFADLSGRYPDADIVRDDAHAADWAARVFGDGGEIPLALYGTPFRRQIWRALLDIPTGETWTYGQVAKAAGNAKAARAAGTAIGANTIAWLIPCHRALASDGRLHNYHWGTARKRAMLTYEKVHTAI
;
A
#
# COMPACT_ATOMS: atom_id res chain seq x y z
N MET A 1 -28.75 67.12 -3.56
CA MET A 1 -27.63 66.28 -3.09
C MET A 1 -28.21 65.16 -2.21
N ARG A 2 -28.33 63.97 -2.78
CA ARG A 2 -28.85 62.77 -2.04
C ARG A 2 -27.67 61.94 -1.53
N LYS A 3 -27.54 61.82 -0.20
CA LYS A 3 -26.58 60.93 0.45
C LYS A 3 -26.98 59.48 0.23
N LYS A 4 -26.15 58.67 -0.42
CA LYS A 4 -26.26 57.23 -0.52
C LYS A 4 -25.80 56.59 0.80
N ARG A 5 -26.71 55.92 1.49
CA ARG A 5 -26.44 55.06 2.63
C ARG A 5 -25.81 53.76 2.10
N VAL A 6 -24.60 53.46 2.53
CA VAL A 6 -24.00 52.14 2.32
C VAL A 6 -24.55 51.21 3.40
N VAL A 7 -25.34 50.23 3.00
CA VAL A 7 -25.80 49.13 3.89
C VAL A 7 -24.77 48.02 3.78
N SER A 8 -24.03 47.82 4.86
CA SER A 8 -23.15 46.67 5.06
C SER A 8 -24.03 45.43 5.25
N GLY A 9 -24.12 44.59 4.22
CA GLY A 9 -24.77 43.30 4.29
C GLY A 9 -23.78 42.24 4.80
N ALA A 10 -23.86 41.94 6.09
CA ALA A 10 -23.23 40.71 6.61
C ALA A 10 -23.94 39.51 5.97
N ARG A 11 -23.27 38.80 5.06
CA ARG A 11 -23.72 37.48 4.56
C ARG A 11 -23.50 36.49 5.69
N THR A 12 -24.57 36.16 6.37
CA THR A 12 -24.63 34.98 7.23
C THR A 12 -24.52 33.76 6.33
N TRP A 13 -23.39 33.07 6.35
CA TRP A 13 -23.25 31.75 5.76
C TRP A 13 -24.05 30.80 6.64
N GLN A 14 -25.27 30.47 6.24
CA GLN A 14 -25.94 29.28 6.73
C GLN A 14 -25.18 28.10 6.16
N ILE A 15 -24.32 27.53 6.99
CA ILE A 15 -23.81 26.19 6.77
C ILE A 15 -25.02 25.29 6.94
N GLU A 16 -25.59 24.83 5.83
CA GLU A 16 -26.49 23.69 5.86
C GLU A 16 -25.71 22.58 6.56
N ARG A 17 -26.07 22.34 7.81
CA ARG A 17 -25.69 21.11 8.49
C ARG A 17 -26.35 19.99 7.68
N MET A 18 -25.56 19.38 6.78
CA MET A 18 -25.85 18.02 6.39
C MET A 18 -26.09 17.28 7.69
N THR A 19 -27.30 16.81 7.88
CA THR A 19 -27.70 15.96 8.99
C THR A 19 -26.91 14.66 8.90
N THR A 20 -25.67 14.71 9.36
CA THR A 20 -25.00 13.52 9.84
C THR A 20 -25.84 13.13 11.05
N GLU A 21 -26.65 12.08 10.91
CA GLU A 21 -27.31 11.46 12.05
C GLU A 21 -26.29 11.37 13.16
N SER A 22 -26.51 12.08 14.24
CA SER A 22 -25.67 12.07 15.42
C SER A 22 -25.87 10.71 16.07
N ILE A 23 -25.14 9.70 15.57
CA ILE A 23 -25.02 8.39 16.22
C ILE A 23 -24.56 8.71 17.63
N SER A 24 -25.41 8.42 18.63
CA SER A 24 -25.10 8.68 20.02
C SER A 24 -23.77 8.00 20.41
N LEU A 25 -23.04 8.57 21.37
CA LEU A 25 -21.80 7.97 21.85
C LEU A 25 -22.02 6.51 22.30
N ASN A 26 -23.17 6.21 22.88
CA ASN A 26 -23.54 4.85 23.26
C ASN A 26 -23.69 3.92 22.05
N ALA A 27 -24.27 4.39 20.95
CA ALA A 27 -24.38 3.60 19.73
C ALA A 27 -23.02 3.35 19.05
N ARG A 28 -22.10 4.32 19.16
CA ARG A 28 -20.71 4.15 18.68
C ARG A 28 -19.92 3.17 19.54
N SER A 29 -20.14 3.19 20.87
CA SER A 29 -19.52 2.22 21.78
C SER A 29 -20.04 0.81 21.50
N ALA A 30 -21.34 0.63 21.38
CA ALA A 30 -21.94 -0.67 21.05
C ALA A 30 -21.51 -1.21 19.67
N ALA A 31 -21.31 -0.33 18.68
CA ALA A 31 -20.75 -0.72 17.40
C ALA A 31 -19.29 -1.15 17.52
N TYR A 32 -18.50 -0.47 18.33
CA TYR A 32 -17.13 -0.86 18.63
C TYR A 32 -17.08 -2.24 19.30
N ASP A 33 -17.87 -2.47 20.34
CA ASP A 33 -17.89 -3.74 21.08
C ASP A 33 -18.24 -4.90 20.13
N ARG A 34 -19.29 -4.77 19.31
CA ARG A 34 -19.65 -5.78 18.31
C ARG A 34 -18.55 -6.05 17.29
N MET A 35 -17.80 -5.03 16.86
CA MET A 35 -16.72 -5.21 15.91
C MET A 35 -15.48 -5.83 16.57
N ALA A 36 -15.24 -5.52 17.84
CA ALA A 36 -14.18 -6.17 18.62
C ALA A 36 -14.50 -7.66 18.78
N ASP A 37 -15.72 -8.01 19.17
CA ASP A 37 -16.19 -9.41 19.28
C ASP A 37 -16.07 -10.13 17.93
N ALA A 38 -16.46 -9.49 16.82
CA ALA A 38 -16.36 -10.06 15.49
C ALA A 38 -14.91 -10.33 15.06
N LEU A 39 -13.99 -9.44 15.41
CA LEU A 39 -12.57 -9.62 15.10
C LEU A 39 -11.93 -10.72 15.95
N GLU A 40 -12.27 -10.78 17.24
CA GLU A 40 -11.82 -11.83 18.13
C GLU A 40 -12.30 -13.19 17.66
N GLN A 41 -13.61 -13.33 17.40
CA GLN A 41 -14.20 -14.55 16.88
C GLN A 41 -13.60 -14.98 15.53
N LEU A 42 -13.48 -14.05 14.58
CA LEU A 42 -12.83 -14.34 13.30
C LEU A 42 -11.35 -14.72 13.49
N GLY A 43 -10.68 -14.13 14.46
CA GLY A 43 -9.31 -14.49 14.84
C GLY A 43 -9.17 -15.90 15.35
N GLU A 44 -10.19 -16.44 16.02
CA GLU A 44 -10.21 -17.81 16.55
C GLU A 44 -10.68 -18.84 15.51
N THR A 45 -11.70 -18.48 14.71
CA THR A 45 -12.40 -19.42 13.83
C THR A 45 -12.04 -19.29 12.34
N TRP A 46 -11.10 -18.43 11.97
CA TRP A 46 -10.79 -18.16 10.56
C TRP A 46 -10.40 -19.42 9.76
N ARG A 47 -9.82 -20.43 10.40
CA ARG A 47 -9.43 -21.68 9.75
C ARG A 47 -10.63 -22.51 9.29
N GLU A 48 -11.79 -22.29 9.89
CA GLU A 48 -13.05 -22.92 9.51
C GLU A 48 -13.71 -22.23 8.32
N TRP A 49 -13.17 -21.08 7.91
CA TRP A 49 -13.68 -20.24 6.84
C TRP A 49 -15.18 -19.92 7.00
N PRO A 50 -15.61 -19.40 8.17
CA PRO A 50 -17.01 -19.10 8.39
C PRO A 50 -17.53 -18.14 7.30
N ASP A 51 -18.73 -18.42 6.82
CA ASP A 51 -19.38 -17.59 5.84
C ASP A 51 -19.86 -16.26 6.43
N LEU A 52 -20.22 -15.32 5.57
CA LEU A 52 -20.67 -14.00 5.98
C LEU A 52 -21.92 -14.07 6.88
N GLN A 53 -22.78 -15.06 6.66
CA GLN A 53 -24.01 -15.23 7.44
C GLN A 53 -23.71 -15.67 8.86
N SER A 54 -22.82 -16.64 9.04
CA SER A 54 -22.34 -17.12 10.34
C SER A 54 -21.68 -16.00 11.14
N CYS A 55 -20.76 -15.26 10.51
CA CYS A 55 -20.11 -14.11 11.15
C CYS A 55 -21.12 -13.03 11.58
N ALA A 56 -22.08 -12.73 10.74
CA ALA A 56 -23.09 -11.72 11.05
C ALA A 56 -24.03 -12.16 12.17
N HIS A 57 -24.44 -13.42 12.16
CA HIS A 57 -25.31 -14.01 13.18
C HIS A 57 -24.67 -13.97 14.57
N ALA A 58 -23.39 -14.26 14.65
CA ALA A 58 -22.62 -14.25 15.89
C ALA A 58 -22.63 -12.90 16.63
N VAL A 59 -22.71 -11.81 15.87
CA VAL A 59 -22.78 -10.43 16.43
C VAL A 59 -24.19 -9.82 16.32
N GLY A 60 -25.20 -10.64 16.05
CA GLY A 60 -26.61 -10.21 16.02
C GLY A 60 -26.98 -9.25 14.87
N LEU A 61 -26.29 -9.32 13.75
CA LEU A 61 -26.52 -8.47 12.59
C LEU A 61 -26.98 -9.26 11.36
N SER A 62 -27.65 -8.55 10.43
CA SER A 62 -27.85 -9.12 9.09
C SER A 62 -26.52 -9.15 8.31
N PRO A 63 -26.34 -10.11 7.36
CA PRO A 63 -25.09 -10.19 6.59
C PRO A 63 -24.67 -8.90 5.89
N SER A 64 -25.62 -8.21 5.28
CA SER A 64 -25.37 -6.95 4.59
C SER A 64 -25.01 -5.80 5.55
N HIS A 65 -25.60 -5.77 6.73
CA HIS A 65 -25.27 -4.79 7.77
C HIS A 65 -23.90 -5.07 8.35
N PHE A 66 -23.61 -6.31 8.71
CA PHE A 66 -22.32 -6.74 9.20
C PHE A 66 -21.20 -6.41 8.22
N GLN A 67 -21.35 -6.77 6.94
CA GLN A 67 -20.34 -6.48 5.92
C GLN A 67 -20.05 -4.99 5.81
N ARG A 68 -21.09 -4.13 5.80
CA ARG A 68 -20.91 -2.67 5.74
C ARG A 68 -20.23 -2.12 6.99
N GLU A 69 -20.68 -2.55 8.17
CA GLU A 69 -20.15 -2.07 9.45
C GLU A 69 -18.72 -2.55 9.65
N PHE A 70 -18.44 -3.81 9.39
CA PHE A 70 -17.10 -4.38 9.44
C PHE A 70 -16.14 -3.68 8.45
N THR A 71 -16.55 -3.50 7.19
CA THR A 71 -15.74 -2.83 6.19
C THR A 71 -15.48 -1.36 6.55
N ARG A 72 -16.49 -0.67 7.10
CA ARG A 72 -16.31 0.70 7.60
C ARG A 72 -15.31 0.77 8.74
N TRP A 73 -15.32 -0.23 9.61
CA TRP A 73 -14.48 -0.22 10.81
C TRP A 73 -13.09 -0.80 10.56
N ALA A 74 -12.98 -1.97 9.89
CA ALA A 74 -11.73 -2.65 9.61
C ALA A 74 -11.03 -2.15 8.32
N GLY A 75 -11.76 -1.44 7.45
CA GLY A 75 -11.28 -0.97 6.17
C GLY A 75 -11.19 -2.04 5.08
N ILE A 76 -11.45 -3.29 5.41
CA ILE A 76 -11.48 -4.44 4.50
C ILE A 76 -12.72 -5.29 4.81
N SER A 77 -13.18 -6.08 3.83
CA SER A 77 -14.32 -6.97 4.06
C SER A 77 -13.95 -8.12 5.01
N PRO A 78 -14.93 -8.75 5.69
CA PRO A 78 -14.69 -9.92 6.54
C PRO A 78 -13.91 -11.03 5.81
N LYS A 79 -14.29 -11.31 4.56
CA LYS A 79 -13.61 -12.29 3.72
C LYS A 79 -12.14 -11.94 3.43
N GLN A 80 -11.86 -10.65 3.19
CA GLN A 80 -10.47 -10.18 2.99
C GLN A 80 -9.67 -10.27 4.30
N TYR A 81 -10.31 -10.04 5.44
CA TYR A 81 -9.67 -10.21 6.73
C TYR A 81 -9.30 -11.68 7.00
N GLN A 82 -10.22 -12.61 6.79
CA GLN A 82 -9.94 -14.04 6.86
C GLN A 82 -8.78 -14.45 5.92
N ALA A 83 -8.85 -14.01 4.67
CA ALA A 83 -7.80 -14.26 3.70
C ALA A 83 -6.44 -13.72 4.15
N SER A 84 -6.40 -12.59 4.86
CA SER A 84 -5.15 -12.03 5.38
C SER A 84 -4.56 -12.84 6.53
N LEU A 85 -5.41 -13.39 7.41
CA LEU A 85 -4.98 -14.29 8.48
C LEU A 85 -4.43 -15.59 7.90
N ALA A 86 -5.17 -16.20 6.97
CA ALA A 86 -4.75 -17.42 6.27
C ALA A 86 -3.42 -17.24 5.54
N HIS A 87 -3.24 -16.10 4.87
CA HIS A 87 -1.99 -15.78 4.17
C HIS A 87 -0.81 -15.64 5.14
N ALA A 88 -0.99 -14.92 6.26
CA ALA A 88 0.08 -14.71 7.25
C ALA A 88 0.54 -16.05 7.83
N GLU A 89 -0.39 -16.89 8.28
CA GLU A 89 -0.10 -18.21 8.83
C GLU A 89 0.56 -19.14 7.81
N SER A 90 0.00 -19.19 6.58
CA SER A 90 0.58 -20.04 5.53
C SER A 90 2.01 -19.61 5.16
N GLY A 91 2.30 -18.32 5.14
CA GLY A 91 3.65 -17.82 4.93
C GLY A 91 4.62 -18.28 6.02
N ASP A 92 4.19 -18.28 7.28
CA ASP A 92 5.00 -18.77 8.40
C ASP A 92 5.24 -20.28 8.31
N LEU A 93 4.20 -21.06 8.04
CA LEU A 93 4.31 -22.53 7.89
C LEU A 93 5.23 -22.92 6.72
N LEU A 94 5.11 -22.25 5.58
CA LEU A 94 5.97 -22.51 4.42
C LEU A 94 7.44 -22.17 4.74
N ARG A 95 7.73 -21.08 5.44
CA ARG A 95 9.09 -20.73 5.87
C ARG A 95 9.68 -21.74 6.86
N GLN A 96 8.83 -22.37 7.67
CA GLN A 96 9.22 -23.47 8.57
C GLN A 96 9.43 -24.79 7.86
N GLY A 97 9.21 -24.87 6.54
CA GLY A 97 9.47 -26.05 5.72
C GLY A 97 8.27 -26.94 5.46
N ALA A 98 7.06 -26.59 5.93
CA ALA A 98 5.86 -27.36 5.66
C ALA A 98 5.59 -27.50 4.14
N SER A 99 4.99 -28.60 3.70
CA SER A 99 4.62 -28.77 2.30
C SER A 99 3.42 -27.88 1.94
N VAL A 100 3.29 -27.49 0.65
CA VAL A 100 2.13 -26.74 0.16
C VAL A 100 0.82 -27.47 0.45
N LEU A 101 0.83 -28.80 0.40
CA LEU A 101 -0.34 -29.63 0.68
C LEU A 101 -0.70 -29.59 2.17
N ASP A 102 0.29 -29.77 3.05
CA ASP A 102 0.09 -29.71 4.51
C ASP A 102 -0.43 -28.36 4.94
N VAL A 103 0.19 -27.27 4.44
CA VAL A 103 -0.26 -25.91 4.70
C VAL A 103 -1.70 -25.70 4.25
N THR A 104 -2.07 -26.22 3.07
CA THR A 104 -3.45 -26.12 2.56
C THR A 104 -4.46 -26.68 3.55
N TYR A 105 -4.18 -27.85 4.11
CA TYR A 105 -5.07 -28.49 5.10
C TYR A 105 -5.03 -27.79 6.45
N GLU A 106 -3.84 -27.38 6.91
CA GLU A 106 -3.67 -26.70 8.20
C GLU A 106 -4.44 -25.38 8.30
N ILE A 107 -4.51 -24.64 7.19
CA ILE A 107 -5.28 -23.39 7.13
C ILE A 107 -6.75 -23.58 6.71
N GLY A 108 -7.24 -24.82 6.69
CA GLY A 108 -8.63 -25.14 6.40
C GLY A 108 -9.06 -24.89 4.94
N MET A 109 -8.12 -24.86 3.99
CA MET A 109 -8.46 -24.71 2.58
C MET A 109 -8.75 -26.05 1.92
N SER A 110 -9.69 -26.06 0.97
CA SER A 110 -10.16 -27.27 0.30
C SER A 110 -9.24 -27.77 -0.82
N SER A 111 -8.28 -26.97 -1.27
CA SER A 111 -7.34 -27.36 -2.33
C SER A 111 -6.10 -26.49 -2.39
N PRO A 112 -4.95 -27.04 -2.85
CA PRO A 112 -3.74 -26.27 -3.11
C PRO A 112 -3.93 -25.12 -4.12
N SER A 113 -4.87 -25.26 -5.06
CA SER A 113 -5.20 -24.19 -6.00
C SER A 113 -5.73 -22.94 -5.30
N ARG A 114 -6.54 -23.11 -4.25
CA ARG A 114 -7.04 -21.96 -3.46
C ARG A 114 -5.93 -21.29 -2.66
N LEU A 115 -4.98 -22.07 -2.15
CA LEU A 115 -3.79 -21.52 -1.51
C LEU A 115 -2.92 -20.77 -2.53
N HIS A 116 -2.78 -21.33 -3.74
CA HIS A 116 -2.08 -20.66 -4.84
C HIS A 116 -2.74 -19.30 -5.16
N ASP A 117 -4.06 -19.26 -5.33
CA ASP A 117 -4.79 -18.01 -5.61
C ASP A 117 -4.66 -17.01 -4.46
N LEU A 118 -4.63 -17.48 -3.21
CA LEU A 118 -4.40 -16.65 -2.03
C LEU A 118 -3.03 -15.96 -2.11
N PHE A 119 -1.97 -16.70 -2.41
CA PHE A 119 -0.61 -16.15 -2.52
C PHE A 119 -0.47 -15.22 -3.73
N ILE A 120 -0.98 -15.61 -4.89
CA ILE A 120 -0.99 -14.72 -6.07
C ILE A 120 -1.73 -13.41 -5.77
N ALA A 121 -2.87 -13.49 -5.08
CA ALA A 121 -3.62 -12.29 -4.71
C ALA A 121 -2.93 -11.44 -3.65
N HIS A 122 -2.10 -12.03 -2.79
CA HIS A 122 -1.45 -11.35 -1.67
C HIS A 122 0.01 -10.96 -1.93
N GLU A 123 0.77 -11.79 -2.61
CA GLU A 123 2.20 -11.58 -2.84
C GLU A 123 2.59 -11.51 -4.31
N GLY A 124 1.70 -11.88 -5.23
CA GLY A 124 2.05 -12.06 -6.64
C GLY A 124 2.95 -13.27 -6.89
N LEU A 125 3.27 -14.03 -5.85
CA LEU A 125 4.02 -15.29 -5.87
C LEU A 125 3.05 -16.46 -5.66
N SER A 126 3.38 -17.62 -6.18
CA SER A 126 2.74 -18.88 -5.79
C SER A 126 3.22 -19.30 -4.39
N PRO A 127 2.49 -20.18 -3.68
CA PRO A 127 2.94 -20.73 -2.41
C PRO A 127 4.28 -21.46 -2.51
N GLY A 128 4.56 -22.11 -3.64
CA GLY A 128 5.84 -22.77 -3.92
C GLY A 128 6.98 -21.75 -4.02
N GLU A 129 6.79 -20.69 -4.79
CA GLU A 129 7.76 -19.59 -4.91
C GLU A 129 7.98 -18.89 -3.56
N ALA A 130 6.92 -18.67 -2.77
CA ALA A 130 7.01 -18.05 -1.45
C ALA A 130 7.75 -18.93 -0.43
N LYS A 131 7.45 -20.26 -0.43
CA LYS A 131 8.14 -21.25 0.42
C LYS A 131 9.65 -21.27 0.16
N GLN A 132 10.03 -21.14 -1.09
CA GLN A 132 11.41 -21.20 -1.54
C GLN A 132 12.08 -19.82 -1.58
N GLY A 133 11.56 -18.82 -0.85
CA GLY A 133 12.11 -17.47 -0.83
C GLY A 133 12.16 -16.82 -2.20
N GLY A 134 11.32 -17.31 -3.13
CA GLY A 134 11.33 -16.93 -4.54
C GLY A 134 12.19 -17.82 -5.44
N ALA A 135 12.64 -19.00 -4.99
CA ALA A 135 13.59 -19.86 -5.73
C ALA A 135 13.14 -20.21 -7.16
N ASP A 136 11.83 -20.28 -7.42
CA ASP A 136 11.31 -20.49 -8.78
C ASP A 136 10.92 -19.18 -9.49
N ALA A 137 11.06 -18.03 -8.81
CA ALA A 137 10.75 -16.76 -9.40
C ALA A 137 11.91 -16.29 -10.28
N LYS A 138 11.63 -16.14 -11.57
CA LYS A 138 12.56 -15.49 -12.50
C LYS A 138 12.31 -13.99 -12.47
N LEU A 139 13.27 -13.25 -11.96
CA LEU A 139 13.23 -11.81 -11.86
C LEU A 139 14.30 -11.19 -12.74
N THR A 140 14.00 -10.03 -13.27
CA THR A 140 14.97 -9.23 -13.98
C THR A 140 15.19 -7.93 -13.22
N ILE A 141 16.44 -7.61 -12.91
CA ILE A 141 16.84 -6.38 -12.27
C ILE A 141 17.82 -5.62 -13.17
N GLY A 142 17.64 -4.32 -13.27
CA GLY A 142 18.54 -3.48 -14.07
C GLY A 142 18.41 -2.02 -13.70
N LYS A 143 19.27 -1.20 -14.27
CA LYS A 143 19.27 0.25 -14.07
C LYS A 143 19.04 1.00 -15.37
N ALA A 144 18.40 2.17 -15.25
CA ALA A 144 18.21 3.10 -16.35
C ALA A 144 18.20 4.54 -15.86
N ALA A 145 18.49 5.48 -16.77
CA ALA A 145 18.30 6.89 -16.50
C ALA A 145 16.80 7.23 -16.34
N THR A 146 16.49 8.11 -15.41
CA THR A 146 15.13 8.62 -15.16
C THR A 146 15.19 10.11 -14.93
N PRO A 147 14.04 10.84 -14.96
CA PRO A 147 14.01 12.26 -14.58
C PRO A 147 14.51 12.56 -13.16
N PHE A 148 14.62 11.52 -12.32
CA PHE A 148 15.01 11.64 -10.92
C PHE A 148 16.37 10.98 -10.60
N GLY A 149 17.23 10.83 -11.59
CA GLY A 149 18.53 10.15 -11.48
C GLY A 149 18.45 8.68 -11.92
N THR A 150 19.40 7.87 -11.48
CA THR A 150 19.45 6.45 -11.85
C THR A 150 18.36 5.67 -11.13
N GLY A 151 17.40 5.14 -11.89
CA GLY A 151 16.39 4.20 -11.41
C GLY A 151 16.88 2.76 -11.48
N VAL A 152 16.56 1.97 -10.47
CA VAL A 152 16.75 0.51 -10.46
C VAL A 152 15.36 -0.13 -10.52
N PHE A 153 15.16 -0.96 -11.53
CA PHE A 153 13.90 -1.61 -11.83
C PHE A 153 14.03 -3.11 -11.57
N LEU A 154 13.10 -3.64 -10.79
CA LEU A 154 12.95 -5.08 -10.57
C LEU A 154 11.60 -5.51 -11.13
N SER A 155 11.60 -6.52 -11.99
CA SER A 155 10.37 -7.00 -12.66
C SER A 155 10.32 -8.53 -12.69
N SER A 156 9.11 -9.03 -12.82
CA SER A 156 8.78 -10.42 -13.10
C SER A 156 7.98 -10.51 -14.40
N ALA A 157 7.66 -11.72 -14.83
CA ALA A 157 6.71 -11.93 -15.95
C ALA A 157 5.33 -11.32 -15.70
N ARG A 158 4.98 -11.03 -14.43
CA ARG A 158 3.69 -10.44 -14.01
C ARG A 158 3.69 -8.92 -14.00
N GLY A 159 4.85 -8.28 -14.10
CA GLY A 159 4.99 -6.83 -14.10
C GLY A 159 6.10 -6.31 -13.20
N LEU A 160 6.11 -4.99 -13.00
CA LEU A 160 7.08 -4.30 -12.17
C LEU A 160 6.80 -4.56 -10.69
N CYS A 161 7.79 -5.07 -9.97
CA CYS A 161 7.72 -5.39 -8.55
C CYS A 161 8.65 -4.54 -7.67
N GLY A 162 9.57 -3.80 -8.28
CA GLY A 162 10.44 -2.86 -7.59
C GLY A 162 10.87 -1.69 -8.48
N LEU A 163 10.86 -0.49 -7.92
CA LEU A 163 11.49 0.70 -8.49
C LEU A 163 12.09 1.51 -7.35
N GLY A 164 13.39 1.58 -7.33
CA GLY A 164 14.17 2.36 -6.41
C GLY A 164 15.07 3.35 -7.14
N PHE A 165 15.76 4.22 -6.40
CA PHE A 165 16.63 5.22 -7.00
C PHE A 165 18.00 5.21 -6.34
N ALA A 166 19.03 5.10 -7.16
CA ALA A 166 20.40 5.25 -6.74
C ALA A 166 20.88 6.70 -6.86
N ASN A 167 21.83 7.07 -6.02
CA ASN A 167 22.63 8.25 -6.22
C ASN A 167 23.90 7.84 -6.94
N GLU A 168 24.25 8.51 -8.02
CA GLU A 168 25.60 8.43 -8.55
C GLU A 168 26.58 8.93 -7.48
N ALA A 169 27.75 8.33 -7.42
CA ALA A 169 28.79 8.74 -6.47
C ALA A 169 28.93 10.25 -6.48
N ALA A 170 28.98 10.84 -5.29
CA ALA A 170 28.95 12.27 -5.01
C ALA A 170 29.40 13.17 -6.16
N GLY A 171 28.46 13.89 -6.77
CA GLY A 171 28.79 15.11 -7.48
C GLY A 171 29.43 16.11 -6.50
N PRO A 172 30.44 16.89 -6.89
CA PRO A 172 31.37 17.58 -5.99
C PRO A 172 30.80 18.74 -5.17
N LYS A 173 29.47 18.92 -5.06
CA LYS A 173 28.91 20.16 -4.48
C LYS A 173 27.86 20.04 -3.39
N THR A 174 27.41 18.87 -2.96
CA THR A 174 26.39 18.81 -1.92
C THR A 174 26.75 18.10 -0.63
N GLY A 175 27.96 17.56 -0.48
CA GLY A 175 28.48 17.05 0.80
C GLY A 175 27.66 15.97 1.53
N PHE A 176 26.48 15.62 1.05
CA PHE A 176 25.57 14.65 1.63
C PHE A 176 25.37 13.45 0.71
N VAL A 177 26.36 12.58 0.68
CA VAL A 177 26.15 11.21 0.21
C VAL A 177 25.57 10.43 1.36
N HIS A 178 24.29 10.14 1.28
CA HIS A 178 23.70 9.14 2.19
C HIS A 178 24.27 7.76 1.74
N PRO A 179 25.08 7.08 2.55
CA PRO A 179 25.76 5.84 2.13
C PRO A 179 24.79 4.71 1.75
N GLY A 180 23.48 4.87 2.03
CA GLY A 180 22.44 3.90 1.72
C GLY A 180 21.83 3.95 0.33
N TYR A 181 22.29 4.83 -0.59
CA TYR A 181 21.69 4.95 -1.93
C TYR A 181 22.68 4.69 -3.07
N SER A 182 23.76 3.99 -2.81
CA SER A 182 24.61 3.49 -3.90
C SER A 182 23.80 2.51 -4.77
N GLU A 183 24.19 2.37 -6.04
CA GLU A 183 23.59 1.37 -6.94
C GLU A 183 23.54 -0.02 -6.26
N ALA A 184 24.64 -0.44 -5.68
CA ALA A 184 24.73 -1.73 -4.99
C ALA A 184 23.75 -1.86 -3.83
N SER A 185 23.56 -0.80 -3.03
CA SER A 185 22.61 -0.84 -1.91
C SER A 185 21.17 -0.89 -2.37
N VAL A 186 20.81 -0.20 -3.46
CA VAL A 186 19.47 -0.27 -4.05
C VAL A 186 19.19 -1.63 -4.66
N PHE A 187 20.17 -2.21 -5.35
CA PHE A 187 20.09 -3.59 -5.84
C PHE A 187 19.85 -4.56 -4.68
N ALA A 188 20.65 -4.46 -3.61
CA ALA A 188 20.50 -5.31 -2.43
C ALA A 188 19.13 -5.12 -1.72
N ASP A 189 18.63 -3.89 -1.60
CA ASP A 189 17.31 -3.62 -1.00
C ASP A 189 16.17 -4.25 -1.80
N LEU A 190 16.20 -4.12 -3.12
CA LEU A 190 15.16 -4.67 -3.98
C LEU A 190 15.26 -6.20 -4.11
N SER A 191 16.46 -6.75 -4.31
CA SER A 191 16.69 -8.19 -4.46
C SER A 191 16.56 -8.95 -3.14
N GLY A 192 16.95 -8.35 -2.02
CA GLY A 192 16.91 -8.98 -0.70
C GLY A 192 15.52 -9.42 -0.22
N ARG A 193 14.47 -8.99 -0.91
CA ARG A 193 13.08 -9.44 -0.70
C ARG A 193 12.80 -10.81 -1.33
N TYR A 194 13.70 -11.27 -2.19
CA TYR A 194 13.62 -12.51 -2.96
C TYR A 194 14.96 -13.26 -2.87
N PRO A 195 15.35 -13.70 -1.66
CA PRO A 195 16.69 -14.20 -1.39
C PRO A 195 17.06 -15.41 -2.24
N ASP A 196 16.09 -16.21 -2.64
CA ASP A 196 16.28 -17.46 -3.36
C ASP A 196 15.78 -17.39 -4.83
N ALA A 197 15.44 -16.18 -5.32
CA ALA A 197 15.00 -16.00 -6.71
C ALA A 197 16.18 -16.03 -7.68
N ASP A 198 15.92 -16.56 -8.88
CA ASP A 198 16.83 -16.41 -10.02
C ASP A 198 16.71 -14.97 -10.57
N ILE A 199 17.68 -14.14 -10.20
CA ILE A 199 17.67 -12.72 -10.55
C ILE A 199 18.74 -12.46 -11.62
N VAL A 200 18.28 -12.18 -12.83
CA VAL A 200 19.13 -11.83 -13.95
C VAL A 200 19.25 -10.31 -14.06
N ARG A 201 20.47 -9.82 -14.28
CA ARG A 201 20.70 -8.40 -14.57
C ARG A 201 20.51 -8.12 -16.05
N ASP A 202 19.63 -7.15 -16.33
CA ASP A 202 19.37 -6.65 -17.69
C ASP A 202 19.05 -5.15 -17.65
N ASP A 203 20.04 -4.34 -17.99
CA ASP A 203 19.88 -2.88 -18.02
C ASP A 203 19.10 -2.41 -19.26
N ALA A 204 19.07 -3.19 -20.36
CA ALA A 204 18.24 -2.87 -21.52
C ALA A 204 16.75 -3.04 -21.20
N HIS A 205 16.40 -4.14 -20.53
CA HIS A 205 15.02 -4.34 -20.03
C HIS A 205 14.62 -3.26 -19.01
N ALA A 206 15.53 -2.80 -18.18
CA ALA A 206 15.27 -1.67 -17.27
C ALA A 206 15.04 -0.35 -18.03
N ALA A 207 15.73 -0.13 -19.15
CA ALA A 207 15.52 1.04 -20.01
C ALA A 207 14.11 1.02 -20.65
N ASP A 208 13.62 -0.15 -21.05
CA ASP A 208 12.25 -0.31 -21.56
C ASP A 208 11.22 0.03 -20.46
N TRP A 209 11.45 -0.42 -19.22
CA TRP A 209 10.61 -0.02 -18.08
C TRP A 209 10.67 1.48 -17.82
N ALA A 210 11.85 2.09 -17.85
CA ALA A 210 12.00 3.53 -17.66
C ALA A 210 11.24 4.33 -18.74
N ALA A 211 11.33 3.92 -20.00
CA ALA A 211 10.58 4.52 -21.08
C ALA A 211 9.06 4.41 -20.89
N ARG A 212 8.56 3.27 -20.42
CA ARG A 212 7.14 3.08 -20.11
C ARG A 212 6.68 3.88 -18.90
N VAL A 213 7.50 3.95 -17.84
CA VAL A 213 7.15 4.62 -16.57
C VAL A 213 7.18 6.14 -16.68
N PHE A 214 8.13 6.68 -17.46
CA PHE A 214 8.39 8.12 -17.54
C PHE A 214 8.13 8.74 -18.92
N GLY A 215 7.79 7.92 -19.91
CA GLY A 215 7.43 8.36 -21.26
C GLY A 215 5.92 8.51 -21.44
N ASP A 216 5.47 8.42 -22.69
CA ASP A 216 4.07 8.68 -23.09
C ASP A 216 3.06 7.61 -22.61
N GLY A 217 3.43 6.81 -21.67
CA GLY A 217 2.52 6.01 -20.91
C GLY A 217 2.16 4.67 -21.56
N GLY A 218 1.12 4.13 -21.08
CA GLY A 218 0.57 2.83 -21.30
C GLY A 218 0.26 2.21 -19.95
N GLU A 219 -0.52 1.16 -19.95
CA GLU A 219 -0.82 0.41 -18.75
C GLU A 219 0.45 -0.27 -18.23
N ILE A 220 0.82 0.01 -16.98
CA ILE A 220 1.98 -0.57 -16.33
C ILE A 220 1.49 -1.60 -15.33
N PRO A 221 1.65 -2.90 -15.62
CA PRO A 221 1.28 -3.93 -14.66
C PRO A 221 2.23 -3.87 -13.46
N LEU A 222 1.64 -3.76 -12.25
CA LEU A 222 2.38 -3.76 -11.00
C LEU A 222 2.15 -5.08 -10.26
N ALA A 223 3.21 -5.74 -9.89
CA ALA A 223 3.17 -6.88 -8.99
C ALA A 223 3.44 -6.37 -7.56
N LEU A 224 2.37 -6.11 -6.80
CA LEU A 224 2.45 -5.52 -5.46
C LEU A 224 2.63 -6.59 -4.39
N TYR A 225 3.74 -6.51 -3.68
CA TYR A 225 4.06 -7.38 -2.57
C TYR A 225 3.86 -6.65 -1.25
N GLY A 226 3.05 -7.21 -0.37
CA GLY A 226 2.84 -6.64 0.95
C GLY A 226 1.57 -7.13 1.63
N THR A 227 1.52 -6.94 2.94
CA THR A 227 0.34 -7.29 3.74
C THR A 227 -0.91 -6.57 3.22
N PRO A 228 -2.12 -7.07 3.48
CA PRO A 228 -3.37 -6.42 3.09
C PRO A 228 -3.43 -4.95 3.53
N PHE A 229 -2.96 -4.66 4.75
CA PHE A 229 -2.91 -3.29 5.26
C PHE A 229 -1.94 -2.41 4.44
N ARG A 230 -0.73 -2.89 4.11
CA ARG A 230 0.20 -2.14 3.26
C ARG A 230 -0.41 -1.83 1.90
N ARG A 231 -1.02 -2.83 1.25
CA ARG A 231 -1.65 -2.65 -0.07
C ARG A 231 -2.84 -1.70 -0.02
N GLN A 232 -3.60 -1.69 1.08
CA GLN A 232 -4.68 -0.73 1.29
C GLN A 232 -4.15 0.69 1.41
N ILE A 233 -3.07 0.89 2.17
CA ILE A 233 -2.37 2.19 2.24
C ILE A 233 -1.81 2.58 0.88
N TRP A 234 -1.19 1.66 0.14
CA TRP A 234 -0.64 1.96 -1.19
C TRP A 234 -1.73 2.28 -2.22
N ARG A 235 -2.90 1.64 -2.14
CA ARG A 235 -4.06 2.05 -2.95
C ARG A 235 -4.51 3.47 -2.62
N ALA A 236 -4.62 3.80 -1.34
CA ALA A 236 -4.96 5.16 -0.92
C ALA A 236 -3.93 6.22 -1.36
N LEU A 237 -2.66 5.84 -1.55
CA LEU A 237 -1.68 6.74 -2.14
C LEU A 237 -1.99 7.06 -3.60
N LEU A 238 -2.54 6.11 -4.37
CA LEU A 238 -2.91 6.32 -5.77
C LEU A 238 -4.07 7.31 -5.92
N ASP A 239 -4.87 7.50 -4.87
CA ASP A 239 -5.98 8.47 -4.86
C ASP A 239 -5.49 9.92 -4.65
N ILE A 240 -4.21 10.13 -4.29
CA ILE A 240 -3.65 11.48 -4.17
C ILE A 240 -3.41 12.06 -5.57
N PRO A 241 -4.09 13.14 -5.95
CA PRO A 241 -3.90 13.75 -7.27
C PRO A 241 -2.44 14.17 -7.52
N THR A 242 -2.02 14.14 -8.76
CA THR A 242 -0.70 14.63 -9.16
C THR A 242 -0.55 16.09 -8.77
N GLY A 243 0.59 16.46 -8.18
CA GLY A 243 0.85 17.82 -7.69
C GLY A 243 0.25 18.16 -6.32
N GLU A 244 -0.60 17.26 -5.75
CA GLU A 244 -1.13 17.42 -4.39
C GLU A 244 -0.34 16.58 -3.36
N THR A 245 -0.57 16.90 -2.09
CA THR A 245 0.05 16.15 -1.00
C THR A 245 -0.96 15.90 0.11
N TRP A 246 -0.92 14.69 0.68
CA TRP A 246 -1.72 14.33 1.84
C TRP A 246 -0.82 14.03 3.04
N THR A 247 -1.35 14.29 4.24
CA THR A 247 -0.69 13.84 5.47
C THR A 247 -0.87 12.33 5.66
N TYR A 248 0.00 11.69 6.44
CA TYR A 248 -0.15 10.27 6.80
C TYR A 248 -1.52 9.97 7.42
N GLY A 249 -2.09 10.94 8.16
CA GLY A 249 -3.45 10.83 8.71
C GLY A 249 -4.53 10.85 7.64
N GLN A 250 -4.40 11.69 6.61
CA GLN A 250 -5.32 11.70 5.47
C GLN A 250 -5.25 10.42 4.65
N VAL A 251 -4.04 9.90 4.40
CA VAL A 251 -3.87 8.60 3.75
C VAL A 251 -4.50 7.48 4.58
N ALA A 252 -4.25 7.46 5.89
CA ALA A 252 -4.85 6.49 6.80
C ALA A 252 -6.40 6.57 6.80
N LYS A 253 -6.94 7.79 6.76
CA LYS A 253 -8.38 8.04 6.67
C LYS A 253 -8.95 7.52 5.34
N ALA A 254 -8.32 7.82 4.23
CA ALA A 254 -8.72 7.33 2.90
C ALA A 254 -8.66 5.80 2.82
N ALA A 255 -7.64 5.19 3.46
CA ALA A 255 -7.54 3.75 3.63
C ALA A 255 -8.56 3.15 4.66
N GLY A 256 -9.51 3.93 5.17
CA GLY A 256 -10.55 3.45 6.08
C GLY A 256 -10.17 3.43 7.56
N ASN A 257 -8.96 3.84 7.95
CA ASN A 257 -8.51 3.82 9.35
C ASN A 257 -7.82 5.12 9.78
N ALA A 258 -8.61 6.14 10.08
CA ALA A 258 -8.11 7.46 10.48
C ALA A 258 -7.20 7.46 11.74
N LYS A 259 -7.29 6.43 12.60
CA LYS A 259 -6.48 6.31 13.81
C LYS A 259 -5.10 5.68 13.54
N ALA A 260 -4.88 5.11 12.36
CA ALA A 260 -3.68 4.36 12.00
C ALA A 260 -2.57 5.20 11.38
N ALA A 261 -2.50 6.51 11.60
CA ALA A 261 -1.55 7.41 10.94
C ALA A 261 -0.07 6.96 11.08
N ARG A 262 0.34 6.47 12.27
CA ARG A 262 1.70 5.95 12.49
C ARG A 262 1.95 4.66 11.70
N ALA A 263 1.01 3.72 11.74
CA ALA A 263 1.10 2.47 10.97
C ALA A 263 1.06 2.74 9.46
N ALA A 264 0.25 3.72 9.01
CA ALA A 264 0.25 4.18 7.63
C ALA A 264 1.62 4.74 7.21
N GLY A 265 2.26 5.56 8.06
CA GLY A 265 3.62 6.04 7.80
C GLY A 265 4.63 4.91 7.61
N THR A 266 4.57 3.86 8.42
CA THR A 266 5.40 2.65 8.27
C THR A 266 5.09 1.92 6.95
N ALA A 267 3.81 1.75 6.62
CA ALA A 267 3.39 1.11 5.37
C ALA A 267 3.80 1.92 4.12
N ILE A 268 3.72 3.25 4.19
CA ILE A 268 4.19 4.17 3.14
C ILE A 268 5.70 4.03 2.94
N GLY A 269 6.46 3.99 4.04
CA GLY A 269 7.92 3.80 3.99
C GLY A 269 8.34 2.43 3.45
N ALA A 270 7.48 1.42 3.53
CA ALA A 270 7.73 0.08 2.99
C ALA A 270 7.38 -0.07 1.50
N ASN A 271 7.01 1.01 0.81
CA ASN A 271 6.72 0.98 -0.62
C ASN A 271 7.96 0.61 -1.44
N THR A 272 7.81 -0.41 -2.26
CA THR A 272 8.89 -0.96 -3.12
C THR A 272 8.88 -0.38 -4.52
N ILE A 273 7.79 0.23 -4.96
CA ILE A 273 7.64 0.75 -6.32
C ILE A 273 7.48 2.27 -6.24
N ALA A 274 8.61 2.94 -6.04
CA ALA A 274 8.64 4.39 -5.96
C ALA A 274 8.08 5.05 -7.24
N TRP A 275 7.65 6.30 -7.14
CA TRP A 275 7.02 7.08 -8.20
C TRP A 275 5.63 6.56 -8.59
N LEU A 276 5.50 5.33 -9.09
CA LEU A 276 4.21 4.75 -9.53
C LEU A 276 3.23 4.60 -8.37
N ILE A 277 3.72 4.18 -7.19
CA ILE A 277 2.97 4.31 -5.94
C ILE A 277 3.49 5.58 -5.25
N PRO A 278 2.73 6.68 -5.27
CA PRO A 278 3.27 8.00 -5.00
C PRO A 278 3.47 8.29 -3.51
N CYS A 279 4.32 7.48 -2.84
CA CYS A 279 4.68 7.69 -1.44
C CYS A 279 5.40 9.05 -1.20
N HIS A 280 5.93 9.66 -2.24
CA HIS A 280 6.48 11.01 -2.18
C HIS A 280 5.41 12.09 -1.96
N ARG A 281 4.12 11.84 -2.33
CA ARG A 281 3.00 12.75 -2.07
C ARG A 281 2.51 12.72 -0.62
N ALA A 282 2.94 11.74 0.19
CA ALA A 282 2.56 11.66 1.59
C ALA A 282 3.55 12.43 2.49
N LEU A 283 3.01 13.30 3.38
CA LEU A 283 3.79 14.16 4.27
C LEU A 283 3.47 13.88 5.74
N ALA A 284 4.33 14.33 6.63
CA ALA A 284 4.01 14.41 8.05
C ALA A 284 2.94 15.50 8.31
N SER A 285 2.29 15.45 9.47
CA SER A 285 1.24 16.42 9.84
C SER A 285 1.71 17.85 9.95
N ASP A 286 3.02 18.07 10.15
CA ASP A 286 3.67 19.38 10.19
C ASP A 286 4.10 19.87 8.79
N GLY A 287 3.77 19.14 7.73
CA GLY A 287 4.12 19.46 6.35
C GLY A 287 5.59 19.24 5.99
N ARG A 288 6.41 18.73 6.91
CA ARG A 288 7.83 18.48 6.63
C ARG A 288 8.01 17.27 5.74
N LEU A 289 9.06 17.33 4.90
CA LEU A 289 9.51 16.25 4.05
C LEU A 289 10.34 15.23 4.87
N HIS A 290 9.69 14.57 5.86
CA HIS A 290 10.38 13.57 6.66
C HIS A 290 10.70 12.32 5.83
N ASN A 291 11.82 11.70 6.17
CA ASN A 291 12.26 10.34 5.83
C ASN A 291 11.62 9.71 4.59
N TYR A 292 12.05 10.15 3.42
CA TYR A 292 11.76 9.44 2.19
C TYR A 292 12.81 8.36 1.97
N HIS A 293 12.38 7.14 1.69
CA HIS A 293 13.28 5.99 1.55
C HIS A 293 14.41 6.23 0.53
N TRP A 294 14.14 6.98 -0.52
CA TRP A 294 15.09 7.31 -1.59
C TRP A 294 15.67 8.74 -1.48
N GLY A 295 15.61 9.34 -0.32
CA GLY A 295 16.18 10.64 -0.02
C GLY A 295 15.21 11.82 -0.14
N THR A 296 15.25 12.74 0.84
CA THR A 296 14.35 13.90 0.91
C THR A 296 14.56 14.89 -0.24
N ALA A 297 15.78 15.02 -0.77
CA ALA A 297 16.04 15.86 -1.94
C ALA A 297 15.27 15.35 -3.17
N ARG A 298 15.25 14.01 -3.39
CA ARG A 298 14.50 13.38 -4.48
C ARG A 298 12.99 13.52 -4.28
N LYS A 299 12.50 13.36 -3.07
CA LYS A 299 11.08 13.63 -2.76
C LYS A 299 10.69 15.06 -3.15
N ARG A 300 11.52 16.03 -2.80
CA ARG A 300 11.31 17.44 -3.18
C ARG A 300 11.32 17.62 -4.70
N ALA A 301 12.28 17.00 -5.39
CA ALA A 301 12.36 17.06 -6.85
C ALA A 301 11.11 16.48 -7.52
N MET A 302 10.62 15.33 -7.06
CA MET A 302 9.39 14.69 -7.56
C MET A 302 8.17 15.58 -7.37
N LEU A 303 7.98 16.15 -6.18
CA LEU A 303 6.86 17.06 -5.90
C LEU A 303 6.93 18.34 -6.74
N THR A 304 8.13 18.88 -6.95
CA THR A 304 8.32 20.07 -7.80
C THR A 304 8.03 19.72 -9.25
N TYR A 305 8.52 18.59 -9.73
CA TYR A 305 8.26 18.11 -11.10
C TYR A 305 6.76 17.98 -11.36
N GLU A 306 6.02 17.34 -10.46
CA GLU A 306 4.56 17.19 -10.59
C GLU A 306 3.84 18.55 -10.64
N LYS A 307 4.19 19.48 -9.75
CA LYS A 307 3.56 20.81 -9.72
C LYS A 307 3.75 21.58 -11.01
N VAL A 308 4.93 21.49 -11.64
CA VAL A 308 5.22 22.16 -12.90
C VAL A 308 4.41 21.56 -14.04
N HIS A 309 4.28 20.22 -14.07
CA HIS A 309 3.59 19.51 -15.16
C HIS A 309 2.06 19.47 -15.02
N THR A 310 1.52 19.79 -13.84
CA THR A 310 0.08 19.96 -13.63
C THR A 310 -0.40 21.40 -13.80
N ALA A 311 0.49 22.36 -13.88
CA ALA A 311 0.17 23.78 -14.06
C ALA A 311 0.11 24.21 -15.52
N ILE A 312 0.37 23.31 -16.47
CA ILE A 312 0.27 23.50 -17.92
C ILE A 312 -0.99 22.80 -18.44
#